data_aaa7ba986627fd9cd7697f31a15d30a2
#
_entry.id   aaa7ba986627fd9cd7697f31a15d30a2
#
_cell.length_a   1.000
_cell.length_b   1.000
_cell.length_c   1.000
_cell.angle_alpha   90.00
_cell.angle_beta   90.00
_cell.angle_gamma   90.00
#
_symmetry.space_group_name_H-M   'P 1'
#
loop_
_entity.id
_entity.type
_entity.pdbx_description
1 polymer ?
#
loop_
_entity_poly.entity_id
_entity_poly.type
_entity_poly.pdbx_seq_one_letter_code
_entity_poly.pdbx_strand_id
1 'polypeptide(L)'
;MLEVGKYYCQFVDRELVHGFNAKLELGTGTTQTGGDAFCYFKWNGADMTPVHKAENATITQKVGTDRLKTWAYHMGHIYKTMHEVLVEKAGSDTAKRIYEKADIRLEEHYGKEMVELMHAGMVLDYWVTPSCRRTELLKAMWQE
;
A
#
# COMPACT_ATOMS: atom_id res chain seq x y z
N MET A 1 5.82 -10.64 -15.02
CA MET A 1 4.99 -10.06 -13.94
C MET A 1 4.31 -11.12 -13.07
N LEU A 2 3.81 -12.24 -13.63
CA LEU A 2 3.13 -13.28 -12.83
C LEU A 2 4.03 -13.94 -11.77
N GLU A 3 5.31 -14.15 -12.04
CA GLU A 3 6.22 -14.76 -11.05
C GLU A 3 6.41 -13.89 -9.79
N VAL A 4 6.60 -12.59 -9.97
CA VAL A 4 6.74 -11.66 -8.83
C VAL A 4 5.39 -11.44 -8.13
N GLY A 5 4.32 -11.27 -8.92
CA GLY A 5 2.96 -11.11 -8.40
C GLY A 5 2.49 -12.27 -7.53
N LYS A 6 2.92 -13.49 -7.85
CA LYS A 6 2.62 -14.70 -7.07
C LYS A 6 3.11 -14.58 -5.63
N TYR A 7 4.34 -14.14 -5.43
CA TYR A 7 4.90 -13.95 -4.08
C TYR A 7 4.23 -12.76 -3.37
N TYR A 8 3.98 -11.66 -4.09
CA TYR A 8 3.30 -10.49 -3.54
C TYR A 8 1.92 -10.88 -2.99
N CYS A 9 1.06 -11.48 -3.81
CA CYS A 9 -0.29 -11.85 -3.39
C CYS A 9 -0.34 -12.94 -2.30
N GLN A 10 0.72 -13.74 -2.17
CA GLN A 10 0.81 -14.74 -1.11
C GLN A 10 0.91 -14.14 0.29
N PHE A 11 1.55 -12.98 0.42
CA PHE A 11 1.90 -12.42 1.72
C PHE A 11 1.22 -11.09 2.03
N VAL A 12 1.13 -10.18 1.05
CA VAL A 12 0.76 -8.78 1.31
C VAL A 12 -0.63 -8.65 1.90
N ASP A 13 -1.63 -9.30 1.32
CA ASP A 13 -3.01 -9.19 1.80
C ASP A 13 -3.15 -9.72 3.23
N ARG A 14 -2.47 -10.83 3.53
CA ARG A 14 -2.44 -11.39 4.87
C ARG A 14 -1.77 -10.47 5.88
N GLU A 15 -0.62 -9.92 5.55
CA GLU A 15 0.12 -9.02 6.44
C GLU A 15 -0.60 -7.69 6.65
N LEU A 16 -1.31 -7.18 5.64
CA LEU A 16 -2.19 -6.02 5.81
C LEU A 16 -3.32 -6.29 6.82
N VAL A 17 -3.93 -7.47 6.75
CA VAL A 17 -4.96 -7.86 7.71
C VAL A 17 -4.40 -8.02 9.12
N HIS A 18 -3.24 -8.65 9.27
CA HIS A 18 -2.55 -8.78 10.56
C HIS A 18 -2.15 -7.43 11.13
N GLY A 19 -1.68 -6.50 10.29
CA GLY A 19 -1.36 -5.13 10.71
C GLY A 19 -2.58 -4.35 11.19
N PHE A 20 -3.75 -4.63 10.62
CA PHE A 20 -5.01 -4.04 11.06
C PHE A 20 -5.51 -4.69 12.37
N ASN A 21 -5.49 -6.00 12.45
CA ASN A 21 -5.88 -6.75 13.64
C ASN A 21 -5.21 -8.12 13.65
N ALA A 22 -4.25 -8.30 14.54
CA ALA A 22 -3.46 -9.53 14.68
C ALA A 22 -4.29 -10.78 15.04
N LYS A 23 -5.56 -10.62 15.42
CA LYS A 23 -6.48 -11.74 15.70
C LYS A 23 -7.26 -12.19 14.46
N LEU A 24 -7.21 -11.43 13.37
CA LEU A 24 -7.85 -11.80 12.12
C LEU A 24 -6.86 -12.58 11.25
N GLU A 25 -7.36 -13.61 10.62
CA GLU A 25 -6.62 -14.37 9.63
C GLU A 25 -7.29 -14.22 8.26
N LEU A 26 -6.52 -13.83 7.27
CA LEU A 26 -6.95 -13.87 5.88
C LEU A 26 -6.47 -15.17 5.24
N GLY A 27 -7.42 -16.04 4.96
CA GLY A 27 -7.19 -17.21 4.11
C GLY A 27 -7.30 -16.81 2.65
N THR A 28 -6.22 -16.95 1.90
CA THR A 28 -6.20 -16.81 0.44
C THR A 28 -6.40 -18.19 -0.17
N GLY A 29 -7.61 -18.48 -0.66
CA GLY A 29 -7.93 -19.76 -1.28
C GLY A 29 -7.39 -19.86 -2.71
N THR A 30 -7.60 -18.79 -3.50
CA THR A 30 -7.16 -18.68 -4.89
C THR A 30 -6.62 -17.30 -5.18
N THR A 31 -5.69 -17.16 -6.13
CA THR A 31 -5.20 -15.85 -6.58
C THR A 31 -5.01 -15.83 -8.09
N GLN A 32 -5.40 -14.73 -8.74
CA GLN A 32 -5.19 -14.53 -10.18
C GLN A 32 -3.71 -14.59 -10.56
N THR A 33 -2.82 -14.13 -9.71
CA THR A 33 -1.37 -14.22 -9.91
C THR A 33 -0.85 -15.66 -9.77
N GLY A 34 -1.60 -16.54 -9.11
CA GLY A 34 -1.36 -17.97 -9.06
C GLY A 34 -1.87 -18.74 -10.30
N GLY A 35 -2.61 -18.05 -11.18
CA GLY A 35 -3.21 -18.66 -12.38
C GLY A 35 -4.71 -18.95 -12.26
N ASP A 36 -5.31 -18.59 -11.14
CA ASP A 36 -6.75 -18.79 -10.90
C ASP A 36 -7.60 -17.72 -11.61
N ALA A 37 -8.88 -18.00 -11.85
CA ALA A 37 -9.80 -17.09 -12.50
C ALA A 37 -10.11 -15.85 -11.66
N PHE A 38 -10.03 -15.96 -10.34
CA PHE A 38 -10.31 -14.87 -9.39
C PHE A 38 -9.52 -15.06 -8.09
N CYS A 39 -9.37 -13.96 -7.32
CA CYS A 39 -8.87 -14.02 -5.97
C CYS A 39 -10.02 -14.32 -5.01
N TYR A 40 -9.85 -15.32 -4.14
CA TYR A 40 -10.82 -15.66 -3.09
C TYR A 40 -10.20 -15.42 -1.72
N PHE A 41 -10.82 -14.53 -0.95
CA PHE A 41 -10.41 -14.19 0.39
C PHE A 41 -11.46 -14.60 1.41
N LYS A 42 -11.03 -15.28 2.47
CA LYS A 42 -11.87 -15.66 3.60
C LYS A 42 -11.31 -15.05 4.87
N TRP A 43 -12.13 -14.25 5.53
CA TRP A 43 -11.80 -13.61 6.80
C TRP A 43 -12.18 -14.54 7.94
N ASN A 44 -11.21 -15.16 8.58
CA ASN A 44 -11.39 -16.00 9.74
C ASN A 44 -11.28 -15.15 11.01
N GLY A 45 -12.19 -15.35 11.96
CA GLY A 45 -12.25 -14.55 13.18
C GLY A 45 -12.95 -13.21 13.05
N ALA A 46 -13.45 -12.85 11.87
CA ALA A 46 -14.27 -11.66 11.66
C ALA A 46 -15.73 -11.97 12.02
N ASP A 47 -16.12 -11.62 13.23
CA ASP A 47 -17.53 -11.69 13.64
C ASP A 47 -18.17 -10.30 13.50
N MET A 48 -18.97 -10.14 12.46
CA MET A 48 -19.66 -8.89 12.14
C MET A 48 -21.05 -8.82 12.77
N THR A 49 -21.11 -9.00 14.09
CA THR A 49 -22.35 -8.81 14.86
C THR A 49 -22.90 -7.38 14.71
N PRO A 50 -24.18 -7.14 15.01
CA PRO A 50 -24.74 -5.79 15.05
C PRO A 50 -23.98 -4.86 16.00
N VAL A 51 -23.44 -5.38 17.11
CA VAL A 51 -22.62 -4.62 18.08
C VAL A 51 -21.32 -4.16 17.39
N HIS A 52 -20.60 -5.06 16.76
CA HIS A 52 -19.34 -4.71 16.05
C HIS A 52 -19.58 -3.72 14.91
N LYS A 53 -20.72 -3.79 14.22
CA LYS A 53 -21.08 -2.81 13.19
C LYS A 53 -21.31 -1.43 13.77
N ALA A 54 -21.98 -1.33 14.92
CA ALA A 54 -22.20 -0.06 15.60
C ALA A 54 -20.89 0.55 16.14
N GLU A 55 -20.02 -0.27 16.73
CA GLU A 55 -18.69 0.15 17.18
C GLU A 55 -17.83 0.66 16.01
N ASN A 56 -17.83 -0.07 14.91
CA ASN A 56 -17.07 0.33 13.70
C ASN A 56 -17.61 1.64 13.10
N ALA A 57 -18.92 1.85 13.11
CA ALA A 57 -19.53 3.12 12.70
C ALA A 57 -19.06 4.29 13.59
N THR A 58 -19.00 4.07 14.90
CA THR A 58 -18.49 5.05 15.86
C THR A 58 -17.03 5.38 15.64
N ILE A 59 -16.18 4.36 15.41
CA ILE A 59 -14.76 4.55 15.08
C ILE A 59 -14.62 5.30 13.76
N THR A 60 -15.40 4.94 12.75
CA THR A 60 -15.43 5.61 11.46
C THR A 60 -15.74 7.11 11.58
N GLN A 61 -16.70 7.48 12.43
CA GLN A 61 -17.01 8.88 12.69
C GLN A 61 -15.87 9.63 13.39
N LYS A 62 -15.22 8.98 14.37
CA LYS A 62 -14.10 9.58 15.12
C LYS A 62 -12.87 9.82 14.23
N VAL A 63 -12.54 8.86 13.37
CA VAL A 63 -11.39 8.94 12.48
C VAL A 63 -11.66 9.86 11.29
N GLY A 64 -12.93 9.98 10.87
CA GLY A 64 -13.34 10.88 9.80
C GLY A 64 -12.65 10.54 8.48
N THR A 65 -12.23 11.57 7.75
CA THR A 65 -11.54 11.45 6.45
C THR A 65 -10.10 10.96 6.56
N ASP A 66 -9.48 11.01 7.75
CA ASP A 66 -8.09 10.55 7.96
C ASP A 66 -7.91 9.05 7.71
N ARG A 67 -8.99 8.28 7.74
CA ARG A 67 -9.01 6.86 7.35
C ARG A 67 -8.83 6.64 5.85
N LEU A 68 -9.10 7.66 5.05
CA LEU A 68 -9.02 7.59 3.59
C LEU A 68 -7.65 8.07 3.14
N LYS A 69 -6.75 7.14 2.93
CA LYS A 69 -5.46 7.44 2.32
C LYS A 69 -5.55 7.28 0.80
N THR A 70 -4.91 8.17 0.08
CA THR A 70 -4.89 8.13 -1.39
C THR A 70 -4.03 6.97 -1.90
N TRP A 71 -4.24 6.56 -3.15
CA TRP A 71 -3.34 5.63 -3.84
C TRP A 71 -1.89 6.12 -3.81
N ALA A 72 -1.69 7.41 -3.99
CA ALA A 72 -0.39 8.03 -3.91
C ALA A 72 0.32 7.81 -2.58
N TYR A 73 -0.42 7.89 -1.47
CA TYR A 73 0.11 7.58 -0.14
C TYR A 73 0.57 6.12 -0.04
N HIS A 74 -0.27 5.19 -0.48
CA HIS A 74 0.07 3.76 -0.42
C HIS A 74 1.23 3.40 -1.34
N MET A 75 1.22 3.90 -2.57
CA MET A 75 2.29 3.63 -3.54
C MET A 75 3.62 4.26 -3.11
N GLY A 76 3.59 5.49 -2.58
CA GLY A 76 4.78 6.13 -2.02
C GLY A 76 5.36 5.36 -0.84
N HIS A 77 4.51 4.78 0.02
CA HIS A 77 4.96 3.91 1.12
C HIS A 77 5.65 2.65 0.61
N ILE A 78 5.04 1.95 -0.34
CA ILE A 78 5.64 0.75 -0.96
C ILE A 78 6.98 1.11 -1.61
N TYR A 79 7.01 2.19 -2.37
CA TYR A 79 8.21 2.65 -3.07
C TYR A 79 9.35 2.95 -2.09
N LYS A 80 9.07 3.66 -0.99
CA LYS A 80 10.04 3.93 0.09
C LYS A 80 10.53 2.64 0.74
N THR A 81 9.61 1.79 1.18
CA THR A 81 9.96 0.55 1.90
C THR A 81 10.80 -0.39 1.03
N MET A 82 10.46 -0.53 -0.25
CA MET A 82 11.26 -1.33 -1.19
C MET A 82 12.66 -0.75 -1.38
N HIS A 83 12.78 0.59 -1.43
CA HIS A 83 14.09 1.24 -1.50
C HIS A 83 14.93 0.93 -0.26
N GLU A 84 14.36 1.08 0.93
CA GLU A 84 15.03 0.80 2.21
C GLU A 84 15.51 -0.66 2.28
N VAL A 85 14.66 -1.61 1.89
CA VAL A 85 15.02 -3.03 1.81
C VAL A 85 16.15 -3.28 0.80
N LEU A 86 16.11 -2.64 -0.37
CA LEU A 86 17.18 -2.76 -1.36
C LEU A 86 18.51 -2.18 -0.86
N VAL A 87 18.49 -1.06 -0.18
CA VAL A 87 19.68 -0.48 0.44
C VAL A 87 20.27 -1.44 1.47
N GLU A 88 19.42 -2.01 2.32
CA GLU A 88 19.85 -2.98 3.36
C GLU A 88 20.44 -4.26 2.74
N LYS A 89 19.80 -4.83 1.74
CA LYS A 89 20.19 -6.15 1.17
C LYS A 89 21.23 -6.08 0.06
N ALA A 90 21.27 -5.00 -0.72
CA ALA A 90 22.12 -4.89 -1.90
C ALA A 90 23.06 -3.68 -1.92
N GLY A 91 22.97 -2.82 -0.93
CA GLY A 91 23.76 -1.60 -0.80
C GLY A 91 23.19 -0.42 -1.60
N SER A 92 23.58 0.80 -1.19
CA SER A 92 23.04 2.06 -1.71
C SER A 92 23.28 2.24 -3.22
N ASP A 93 24.45 1.88 -3.74
CA ASP A 93 24.75 2.05 -5.16
C ASP A 93 23.89 1.14 -6.05
N THR A 94 23.65 -0.08 -5.59
CA THR A 94 22.78 -1.02 -6.31
C THR A 94 21.32 -0.57 -6.24
N ALA A 95 20.84 -0.15 -5.07
CA ALA A 95 19.50 0.40 -4.90
C ALA A 95 19.28 1.61 -5.82
N LYS A 96 20.22 2.56 -5.85
CA LYS A 96 20.17 3.74 -6.71
C LYS A 96 20.01 3.35 -8.17
N ARG A 97 20.87 2.47 -8.70
CA ARG A 97 20.79 2.02 -10.10
C ARG A 97 19.47 1.31 -10.46
N ILE A 98 18.92 0.56 -9.51
CA ILE A 98 17.63 -0.11 -9.70
C ILE A 98 16.52 0.95 -9.79
N TYR A 99 16.53 1.93 -8.89
CA TYR A 99 15.51 2.97 -8.84
C TYR A 99 15.56 3.89 -10.04
N GLU A 100 16.76 4.30 -10.50
CA GLU A 100 16.91 5.07 -11.74
C GLU A 100 16.26 4.35 -12.94
N LYS A 101 16.42 3.03 -13.04
CA LYS A 101 15.78 2.25 -14.11
C LYS A 101 14.27 2.08 -13.89
N ALA A 102 13.83 1.98 -12.65
CA ALA A 102 12.41 1.88 -12.31
C ALA A 102 11.70 3.19 -12.65
N ASP A 103 12.31 4.33 -12.32
CA ASP A 103 11.78 5.66 -12.62
C ASP A 103 11.59 5.88 -14.12
N ILE A 104 12.59 5.51 -14.93
CA ILE A 104 12.45 5.59 -16.39
C ILE A 104 11.25 4.79 -16.88
N ARG A 105 11.06 3.56 -16.39
CA ARG A 105 9.91 2.73 -16.78
C ARG A 105 8.58 3.23 -16.25
N LEU A 106 8.56 3.79 -15.05
CA LEU A 106 7.37 4.43 -14.49
C LEU A 106 6.99 5.65 -15.33
N GLU A 107 7.97 6.48 -15.70
CA GLU A 107 7.74 7.64 -16.55
C GLU A 107 7.23 7.26 -17.94
N GLU A 108 7.81 6.24 -18.57
CA GLU A 108 7.37 5.70 -19.87
C GLU A 108 5.93 5.20 -19.86
N HIS A 109 5.45 4.62 -18.75
CA HIS A 109 4.14 3.97 -18.67
C HIS A 109 3.06 4.86 -18.06
N TYR A 110 3.43 5.70 -17.11
CA TYR A 110 2.49 6.46 -16.28
C TYR A 110 2.73 7.97 -16.29
N GLY A 111 3.79 8.41 -16.97
CA GLY A 111 4.17 9.82 -17.05
C GLY A 111 5.03 10.30 -15.87
N LYS A 112 5.62 11.47 -16.07
CA LYS A 112 6.55 12.10 -15.12
C LYS A 112 5.92 12.40 -13.76
N GLU A 113 4.65 12.80 -13.75
CA GLU A 113 3.91 13.11 -12.53
C GLU A 113 3.83 11.92 -11.57
N MET A 114 3.77 10.69 -12.09
CA MET A 114 3.81 9.49 -11.26
C MET A 114 5.15 9.33 -10.56
N VAL A 115 6.25 9.57 -11.26
CA VAL A 115 7.60 9.50 -10.66
C VAL A 115 7.76 10.55 -9.56
N GLU A 116 7.34 11.78 -9.83
CA GLU A 116 7.37 12.88 -8.85
C GLU A 116 6.54 12.52 -7.61
N LEU A 117 5.41 11.85 -7.79
CA LEU A 117 4.54 11.39 -6.71
C LEU A 117 5.21 10.29 -5.86
N MET A 118 5.86 9.31 -6.51
CA MET A 118 6.60 8.26 -5.80
C MET A 118 7.74 8.87 -4.97
N HIS A 119 8.49 9.80 -5.54
CA HIS A 119 9.56 10.50 -4.85
C HIS A 119 9.04 11.37 -3.68
N ALA A 120 7.93 12.07 -3.87
CA ALA A 120 7.27 12.80 -2.78
C ALA A 120 6.85 11.86 -1.62
N GLY A 121 6.46 10.64 -1.95
CA GLY A 121 6.17 9.60 -0.96
C GLY A 121 7.38 9.18 -0.12
N MET A 122 8.58 9.18 -0.69
CA MET A 122 9.79 8.73 0.02
C MET A 122 10.18 9.59 1.23
N VAL A 123 9.78 10.86 1.26
CA VAL A 123 10.08 11.78 2.37
C VAL A 123 9.04 11.76 3.48
N LEU A 124 7.95 11.02 3.31
CA LEU A 124 6.91 10.92 4.33
C LEU A 124 7.34 9.99 5.47
N ASP A 125 6.92 10.33 6.69
CA ASP A 125 6.98 9.43 7.82
C ASP A 125 5.67 8.66 7.94
N TYR A 126 5.71 7.39 7.57
CA TYR A 126 4.55 6.51 7.59
C TYR A 126 4.23 5.91 8.96
N TRP A 127 5.12 6.07 9.94
CA TRP A 127 4.92 5.65 11.33
C TRP A 127 4.17 6.69 12.16
N VAL A 128 4.29 7.94 11.80
CA VAL A 128 3.47 9.00 12.35
C VAL A 128 2.23 9.10 11.47
N THR A 129 1.05 8.88 12.05
CA THR A 129 -0.19 9.18 11.31
C THR A 129 -0.11 10.65 10.90
N PRO A 130 0.14 10.98 9.64
CA PRO A 130 0.15 12.37 9.25
C PRO A 130 -1.25 12.88 9.54
N SER A 131 -1.37 13.91 10.40
CA SER A 131 -2.50 14.81 10.25
C SER A 131 -2.44 15.21 8.79
N CYS A 132 -3.34 14.66 7.96
CA CYS A 132 -3.25 14.76 6.51
C CYS A 132 -3.43 16.22 6.08
N ARG A 133 -2.42 17.04 6.33
CA ARG A 133 -2.18 18.18 5.48
C ARG A 133 -1.65 17.57 4.18
N ARG A 134 -2.57 17.38 3.25
CA ARG A 134 -2.22 17.11 1.85
C ARG A 134 -1.10 18.06 1.51
N THR A 135 0.08 17.56 1.19
CA THR A 135 1.09 18.41 0.58
C THR A 135 0.43 19.10 -0.60
N GLU A 136 0.78 20.33 -0.90
CA GLU A 136 0.14 21.08 -2.00
C GLU A 136 0.22 20.30 -3.32
N LEU A 137 1.27 19.49 -3.50
CA LEU A 137 1.42 18.58 -4.63
C LEU A 137 0.30 17.53 -4.67
N LEU A 138 0.00 16.89 -3.54
CA LEU A 138 -1.08 15.90 -3.45
C LEU A 138 -2.46 16.55 -3.57
N LYS A 139 -2.62 17.79 -3.17
CA LYS A 139 -3.85 18.55 -3.40
C LYS A 139 -4.06 18.88 -4.86
N ALA A 140 -3.01 19.27 -5.60
CA ALA A 140 -3.09 19.64 -7.00
C ALA A 140 -3.46 18.45 -7.90
N MET A 141 -3.05 17.23 -7.54
CA MET A 141 -3.31 16.03 -8.34
C MET A 141 -4.70 15.42 -8.14
N TRP A 142 -5.49 15.85 -7.16
CA TRP A 142 -6.77 15.24 -6.80
C TRP A 142 -7.92 16.25 -6.66
N GLN A 143 -7.78 17.42 -7.27
CA GLN A 143 -8.88 18.37 -7.44
C GLN A 143 -9.59 18.07 -8.78
N GLU A 144 -10.32 16.96 -8.84
CA GLU A 144 -11.44 16.76 -9.73
C GLU A 144 -12.67 16.38 -8.91
#